data_115d5d88b10137cf88d4f49b142e5ac6
#
_entry.id   115d5d88b10137cf88d4f49b142e5ac6
#
_cell.length_a   1.000
_cell.length_b   1.000
_cell.length_c   1.000
_cell.angle_alpha   90.00
_cell.angle_beta   90.00
_cell.angle_gamma   90.00
#
_symmetry.space_group_name_H-M   'P 1'
#
loop_
_entity.id
_entity.type
_entity.pdbx_description
1 polymer ?
#
loop_
_entity_poly.entity_id
_entity_poly.type
_entity_poly.pdbx_seq_one_letter_code
_entity_poly.pdbx_strand_id
1 'polypeptide(L)' 'MKIFVGQKPDRQQIQALMRCKLPESESLLALFRVRLEETKTALIAADDPVRIHRLQGRAEALADFLEAVEKSSEVFDRIK' A
#
# COMPACT_ATOMS: atom_id res chain seq x y z
N MET A 1 -10.71 -1.57 2.23
CA MET A 1 -9.33 -1.04 2.07
C MET A 1 -9.02 -0.02 3.16
N LYS A 2 -7.93 -0.20 3.85
CA LYS A 2 -7.55 0.66 4.97
C LYS A 2 -7.17 2.08 4.56
N ILE A 3 -6.70 2.27 3.33
CA ILE A 3 -6.30 3.58 2.85
C ILE A 3 -7.46 4.58 2.79
N PHE A 4 -8.70 4.10 2.81
CA PHE A 4 -9.89 4.94 2.80
C PHE A 4 -10.67 4.90 4.13
N VAL A 5 -9.99 4.58 5.23
CA VAL A 5 -10.64 4.54 6.55
C VAL A 5 -11.31 5.89 6.84
N GLY A 6 -12.62 5.84 7.17
CA GLY A 6 -13.40 7.03 7.47
C GLY A 6 -13.85 7.83 6.26
N GLN A 7 -13.56 7.39 5.04
CA GLN A 7 -13.93 8.08 3.80
C GLN A 7 -14.55 7.11 2.80
N LYS A 8 -15.47 7.62 1.98
CA LYS A 8 -15.92 6.87 0.81
C LYS A 8 -14.84 6.96 -0.28
N PRO A 9 -14.53 5.86 -0.96
CA PRO A 9 -13.58 5.90 -2.07
C PRO A 9 -14.07 6.85 -3.17
N ASP A 10 -13.22 7.78 -3.58
CA ASP A 10 -13.48 8.65 -4.71
C ASP A 10 -13.18 7.88 -6.00
N ARG A 11 -14.09 7.97 -6.97
CA ARG A 11 -13.95 7.30 -8.26
C ARG A 11 -12.63 7.65 -8.95
N GLN A 12 -12.23 8.92 -8.93
CA GLN A 12 -10.96 9.35 -9.53
C GLN A 12 -9.76 8.75 -8.83
N GLN A 13 -9.80 8.68 -7.50
CA GLN A 13 -8.72 8.07 -6.72
C GLN A 13 -8.59 6.58 -7.01
N ILE A 14 -9.73 5.88 -7.11
CA ILE A 14 -9.73 4.45 -7.46
C ILE A 14 -9.21 4.23 -8.87
N GLN A 15 -9.59 5.08 -9.82
CA GLN A 15 -9.05 4.99 -11.19
C GLN A 15 -7.54 5.21 -11.21
N ALA A 16 -7.02 6.14 -10.40
CA ALA A 16 -5.58 6.36 -10.28
C ALA A 16 -4.88 5.11 -9.75
N LEU A 17 -5.45 4.45 -8.74
CA LEU A 17 -4.90 3.19 -8.22
C LEU A 17 -4.93 2.08 -9.27
N MET A 18 -5.99 2.00 -10.07
CA MET A 18 -6.10 1.02 -11.15
C MET A 18 -5.01 1.21 -12.20
N ARG A 19 -4.62 2.46 -12.48
CA ARG A 19 -3.53 2.75 -13.41
C ARG A 19 -2.18 2.21 -12.93
N CYS A 20 -2.01 2.04 -11.62
CA CYS A 20 -0.80 1.45 -11.06
C CYS A 20 -0.65 -0.03 -11.44
N LYS A 21 -1.70 -0.67 -11.94
CA LYS A 21 -1.62 -2.06 -12.44
C LYS A 21 -1.14 -2.16 -13.87
N LEU A 22 -1.03 -1.05 -14.59
CA LEU A 22 -0.56 -1.06 -15.96
C LEU A 22 0.91 -1.49 -16.03
N PRO A 23 1.34 -2.15 -17.13
CA PRO A 23 2.72 -2.63 -17.24
C PRO A 23 3.77 -1.54 -17.04
N GLU A 24 3.48 -0.31 -17.43
CA GLU A 24 4.40 0.82 -17.25
C GLU A 24 4.66 1.17 -15.79
N SER A 25 3.78 0.76 -14.88
CA SER A 25 3.94 1.01 -13.45
C SER A 25 4.54 -0.18 -12.68
N GLU A 26 4.84 -1.28 -13.36
CA GLU A 26 5.30 -2.51 -12.71
C GLU A 26 6.60 -2.31 -11.93
N SER A 27 7.55 -1.56 -12.51
CA SER A 27 8.83 -1.29 -11.84
C SER A 27 8.64 -0.47 -10.57
N LEU A 28 7.69 0.47 -10.57
CA LEU A 28 7.38 1.26 -9.37
C LEU A 28 6.79 0.39 -8.28
N LEU A 29 5.84 -0.48 -8.63
CA LEU A 29 5.25 -1.40 -7.65
C LEU A 29 6.29 -2.38 -7.11
N ALA A 30 7.20 -2.86 -7.95
CA ALA A 30 8.30 -3.72 -7.53
C ALA A 30 9.18 -3.01 -6.49
N LEU A 31 9.46 -1.72 -6.70
CA LEU A 31 10.22 -0.93 -5.73
C LEU A 31 9.52 -0.88 -4.38
N PHE A 32 8.21 -0.64 -4.36
CA PHE A 32 7.46 -0.61 -3.11
C PHE A 32 7.46 -1.96 -2.41
N ARG A 33 7.37 -3.07 -3.16
CA ARG A 33 7.44 -4.42 -2.57
C ARG A 33 8.81 -4.67 -1.92
N VAL A 34 9.88 -4.26 -2.58
CA VAL A 34 11.24 -4.37 -2.03
C VAL A 34 11.35 -3.55 -0.75
N ARG A 35 10.85 -2.32 -0.75
CA ARG A 35 10.86 -1.46 0.45
C ARG A 35 10.07 -2.08 1.60
N LEU A 36 8.95 -2.72 1.32
CA LEU A 36 8.18 -3.42 2.33
C LEU A 36 8.98 -4.56 2.95
N GLU A 37 9.63 -5.38 2.12
CA GLU A 37 10.45 -6.49 2.61
C GLU A 37 11.65 -6.00 3.42
N GLU A 38 12.32 -4.94 2.98
CA GLU A 38 13.42 -4.32 3.74
C GLU A 38 12.94 -3.83 5.10
N THR A 39 11.74 -3.22 5.13
CA THR A 39 11.15 -2.71 6.38
C THR A 39 10.81 -3.86 7.33
N LYS A 40 10.27 -4.96 6.82
CA LYS A 40 10.01 -6.16 7.62
C LYS A 40 11.29 -6.74 8.21
N THR A 41 12.36 -6.80 7.42
CA THR A 41 13.66 -7.29 7.87
C THR A 41 14.22 -6.40 8.98
N ALA A 42 14.13 -5.08 8.80
CA ALA A 42 14.58 -4.13 9.80
C ALA A 42 13.77 -4.25 11.10
N LEU A 43 12.45 -4.51 10.96
CA LEU A 43 11.55 -4.69 12.10
C LEU A 43 11.95 -5.91 12.95
N ILE A 44 12.31 -7.00 12.29
CA ILE A 44 12.74 -8.22 12.98
C ILE A 44 14.01 -7.97 13.78
N ALA A 45 14.93 -7.15 13.26
CA ALA A 45 16.21 -6.85 13.89
C ALA A 45 16.13 -5.72 14.93
N ALA A 46 15.03 -4.96 14.97
CA ALA A 46 14.91 -3.81 15.86
C ALA A 46 14.61 -4.24 17.31
N ASP A 47 15.26 -3.60 18.26
CA ASP A 47 15.05 -3.84 19.69
C ASP A 47 14.57 -2.60 20.45
N ASP A 48 14.63 -1.42 19.84
CA ASP A 48 14.16 -0.17 20.41
C ASP A 48 12.66 0.02 20.15
N PRO A 49 11.81 0.19 21.20
CA PRO A 49 10.36 0.34 21.02
C PRO A 49 9.95 1.48 20.08
N VAL A 50 10.64 2.62 20.14
CA VAL A 50 10.33 3.75 19.26
C VAL A 50 10.60 3.38 17.80
N ARG A 51 11.73 2.74 17.54
CA ARG A 51 12.08 2.29 16.19
C ARG A 51 11.10 1.23 15.70
N ILE A 52 10.70 0.30 16.55
CA ILE A 52 9.72 -0.74 16.22
C ILE A 52 8.42 -0.11 15.78
N HIS A 53 7.89 0.86 16.54
CA HIS A 53 6.65 1.54 16.19
C HIS A 53 6.74 2.28 14.84
N ARG A 54 7.85 2.96 14.58
CA ARG A 54 8.07 3.65 13.31
C ARG A 54 8.10 2.67 12.14
N LEU A 55 8.80 1.56 12.29
CA LEU A 55 8.90 0.54 11.24
C LEU A 55 7.55 -0.15 11.01
N GLN A 56 6.78 -0.41 12.07
CA GLN A 56 5.44 -0.97 11.94
C GLN A 56 4.54 -0.04 11.13
N GLY A 57 4.55 1.26 11.45
CA GLY A 57 3.76 2.25 10.70
C GLY A 57 4.15 2.31 9.22
N ARG A 58 5.45 2.26 8.93
CA ARG A 58 5.94 2.24 7.55
C ARG A 58 5.49 0.98 6.81
N ALA A 59 5.63 -0.17 7.45
CA ALA A 59 5.22 -1.44 6.85
C ALA A 59 3.71 -1.46 6.57
N GLU A 60 2.91 -0.99 7.51
CA GLU A 60 1.45 -0.92 7.33
C GLU A 60 1.08 0.01 6.18
N ALA A 61 1.70 1.19 6.09
CA ALA A 61 1.42 2.14 5.00
C ALA A 61 1.75 1.54 3.64
N LEU A 62 2.91 0.88 3.51
CA LEU A 62 3.32 0.24 2.26
C LEU A 62 2.38 -0.91 1.90
N ALA A 63 2.05 -1.76 2.88
CA ALA A 63 1.15 -2.89 2.66
C ALA A 63 -0.25 -2.41 2.29
N ASP A 64 -0.77 -1.37 2.94
CA ASP A 64 -2.10 -0.83 2.65
C ASP A 64 -2.16 -0.23 1.24
N PHE A 65 -1.11 0.47 0.81
CA PHE A 65 -1.04 1.01 -0.54
C PHE A 65 -1.03 -0.11 -1.59
N LEU A 66 -0.19 -1.12 -1.40
CA LEU A 66 -0.11 -2.25 -2.34
C LEU A 66 -1.42 -3.02 -2.40
N GLU A 67 -2.09 -3.22 -1.26
CA GLU A 67 -3.41 -3.84 -1.21
C GLU A 67 -4.45 -2.98 -1.95
N ALA A 68 -4.41 -1.67 -1.75
CA ALA A 68 -5.33 -0.75 -2.42
C ALA A 68 -5.20 -0.82 -3.94
N VAL A 69 -3.97 -0.89 -4.46
CA VAL A 69 -3.71 -1.06 -5.89
C VAL A 69 -4.28 -2.39 -6.37
N GLU A 70 -3.99 -3.48 -5.65
CA GLU A 70 -4.44 -4.82 -6.04
C GLU A 70 -5.96 -4.93 -6.10
N LYS A 71 -6.65 -4.33 -5.13
CA LYS A 71 -8.11 -4.44 -5.02
C LYS A 71 -8.88 -3.31 -5.69
N SER A 72 -8.18 -2.39 -6.36
CA SER A 72 -8.82 -1.20 -6.93
C SER A 72 -9.93 -1.51 -7.92
N SER A 73 -9.78 -2.54 -8.74
CA SER A 73 -10.80 -2.93 -9.72
C SER A 73 -12.10 -3.38 -9.03
N GLU A 74 -11.99 -4.14 -7.95
CA GLU A 74 -13.16 -4.59 -7.18
C GLU A 74 -13.90 -3.42 -6.55
N VAL A 75 -13.15 -2.48 -5.99
CA VAL A 75 -13.74 -1.29 -5.37
C VAL A 75 -14.42 -0.42 -6.42
N PHE A 76 -13.78 -0.24 -7.59
CA PHE A 76 -14.36 0.52 -8.69
C PHE A 76 -15.70 -0.08 -9.12
N ASP A 77 -15.79 -1.40 -9.23
CA ASP A 77 -17.02 -2.08 -9.61
C ASP A 77 -18.15 -1.86 -8.61
N ARG A 78 -17.84 -1.66 -7.33
CA ARG A 78 -18.84 -1.38 -6.30
C ARG A 78 -19.37 0.04 -6.34
N ILE A 79 -18.58 1.01 -6.81
CA ILE A 79 -18.93 2.43 -6.75
C ILE A 79 -19.42 3.01 -8.06
N LYS A 80 -19.31 2.29 -9.17
CA LYS A 80 -19.77 2.79 -10.47
C LYS A 80 -21.29 2.68 -10.67
#